data_084c53744f756a320e0cf196b6b021b2
#
_entry.id   084c53744f756a320e0cf196b6b021b2
#
_cell.length_a   1.000
_cell.length_b   1.000
_cell.length_c   1.000
_cell.angle_alpha   90.00
_cell.angle_beta   90.00
_cell.angle_gamma   90.00
#
_symmetry.space_group_name_H-M   'P 1'
#
loop_
_entity.id
_entity.type
_entity.pdbx_description
1 polymer ?
#
loop_
_entity_poly.entity_id
_entity_poly.type
_entity_poly.pdbx_seq_one_letter_code
_entity_poly.pdbx_strand_id
1 'polypeptide(L)'
;MQKSVLVTGCSSGIGLESALDLKRQGFNVLAACRKAEDVARMHELGLSGVLLDLDDPQSVERAAAEVIALTDNRLYGLFNNAGYGVYGPLPTISRQQMEQQFSANFFGAHQLTMLLLPAMEPHGEGRIVMTSSVMGIISSPGRGAYAASRYALEAWSDALRMELRHSGIKVSLIEPGPIRTRFTNNVNQTQADKPVENPGIAARFTLGPEAVVEKVRHAFVSDKPKLRYPVTLVTHAVALLKRLLPTRAMDKIIQG
;
A
#
# COMPACT_ATOMS: atom_id res chain seq x y z
N MET A 1 22.53 14.07 -7.96
CA MET A 1 21.47 14.49 -7.03
C MET A 1 20.94 13.28 -6.26
N GLN A 2 20.54 13.47 -5.01
CA GLN A 2 19.91 12.44 -4.20
C GLN A 2 18.49 12.15 -4.75
N LYS A 3 18.13 10.87 -4.92
CA LYS A 3 16.80 10.48 -5.40
C LYS A 3 15.75 10.69 -4.31
N SER A 4 14.66 11.39 -4.62
CA SER A 4 13.57 11.67 -3.69
C SER A 4 12.45 10.64 -3.80
N VAL A 5 11.92 10.19 -2.66
CA VAL A 5 10.84 9.20 -2.58
C VAL A 5 9.77 9.68 -1.62
N LEU A 6 8.51 9.67 -2.05
CA LEU A 6 7.36 9.86 -1.18
C LEU A 6 6.87 8.50 -0.65
N VAL A 7 6.67 8.40 0.65
CA VAL A 7 6.07 7.24 1.31
C VAL A 7 4.79 7.67 2.02
N THR A 8 3.67 7.00 1.76
CA THR A 8 2.40 7.31 2.42
C THR A 8 2.12 6.37 3.60
N GLY A 9 1.42 6.88 4.63
CA GLY A 9 1.07 6.10 5.82
C GLY A 9 2.24 5.87 6.77
N CYS A 10 3.08 6.89 6.98
CA CYS A 10 4.30 6.81 7.78
C CYS A 10 4.07 6.96 9.30
N SER A 11 2.83 7.09 9.78
CA SER A 11 2.59 7.20 11.22
C SER A 11 2.98 5.94 12.02
N SER A 12 3.07 4.77 11.38
CA SER A 12 3.49 3.51 12.03
C SER A 12 3.71 2.38 11.02
N GLY A 13 4.17 1.23 11.52
CA GLY A 13 4.20 -0.06 10.79
C GLY A 13 5.00 -0.01 9.50
N ILE A 14 4.46 -0.59 8.42
CA ILE A 14 5.17 -0.77 7.15
C ILE A 14 5.66 0.56 6.58
N GLY A 15 4.82 1.61 6.60
CA GLY A 15 5.18 2.92 6.04
C GLY A 15 6.36 3.56 6.76
N LEU A 16 6.30 3.62 8.10
CA LEU A 16 7.38 4.19 8.91
C LEU A 16 8.69 3.41 8.75
N GLU A 17 8.64 2.09 8.89
CA GLU A 17 9.83 1.25 8.79
C GLU A 17 10.46 1.33 7.39
N SER A 18 9.62 1.37 6.33
CA SER A 18 10.11 1.54 4.96
C SER A 18 10.72 2.92 4.72
N ALA A 19 10.11 3.99 5.27
CA ALA A 19 10.66 5.34 5.17
C ALA A 19 12.05 5.45 5.81
N LEU A 20 12.20 4.89 7.02
CA LEU A 20 13.48 4.86 7.72
C LEU A 20 14.52 4.00 6.98
N ASP A 21 14.10 2.87 6.41
CA ASP A 21 14.99 2.03 5.65
C ASP A 21 15.46 2.69 4.35
N LEU A 22 14.55 3.28 3.57
CA LEU A 22 14.89 4.00 2.35
C LEU A 22 15.83 5.19 2.63
N LYS A 23 15.64 5.90 3.77
CA LYS A 23 16.61 6.91 4.22
C LYS A 23 18.00 6.31 4.44
N ARG A 24 18.10 5.14 5.09
CA ARG A 24 19.39 4.43 5.26
C ARG A 24 20.02 4.00 3.93
N GLN A 25 19.19 3.76 2.89
CA GLN A 25 19.66 3.47 1.53
C GLN A 25 20.11 4.73 0.76
N GLY A 26 20.07 5.91 1.38
CA GLY A 26 20.54 7.16 0.79
C GLY A 26 19.48 7.93 -0.01
N PHE A 27 18.20 7.57 0.08
CA PHE A 27 17.12 8.37 -0.51
C PHE A 27 16.79 9.60 0.33
N ASN A 28 16.38 10.69 -0.33
CA ASN A 28 15.67 11.79 0.30
C ASN A 28 14.21 11.37 0.48
N VAL A 29 13.77 11.11 1.71
CA VAL A 29 12.45 10.54 1.97
C VAL A 29 11.49 11.59 2.50
N LEU A 30 10.39 11.77 1.76
CA LEU A 30 9.22 12.52 2.18
C LEU A 30 8.23 11.53 2.81
N ALA A 31 7.87 11.76 4.06
CA ALA A 31 7.06 10.84 4.86
C ALA A 31 5.67 11.43 5.11
N ALA A 32 4.64 10.92 4.40
CA ALA A 32 3.30 11.43 4.50
C ALA A 32 2.51 10.79 5.64
N CYS A 33 1.89 11.64 6.46
CA CYS A 33 1.05 11.29 7.59
C CYS A 33 -0.26 12.08 7.57
N ARG A 34 -1.34 11.50 8.12
CA ARG A 34 -2.66 12.13 8.16
C ARG A 34 -2.80 13.19 9.25
N LYS A 35 -2.04 13.09 10.31
CA LYS A 35 -2.11 13.98 11.46
C LYS A 35 -0.87 14.86 11.56
N ALA A 36 -1.05 16.13 11.90
CA ALA A 36 0.04 17.09 12.06
C ALA A 36 1.08 16.67 13.13
N GLU A 37 0.62 16.03 14.21
CA GLU A 37 1.49 15.49 15.25
C GLU A 37 2.43 14.38 14.74
N ASP A 38 1.94 13.52 13.82
CA ASP A 38 2.76 12.51 13.18
C ASP A 38 3.74 13.13 12.18
N VAL A 39 3.34 14.21 11.48
CA VAL A 39 4.24 14.98 10.59
C VAL A 39 5.40 15.57 11.39
N ALA A 40 5.13 16.21 12.54
CA ALA A 40 6.17 16.74 13.42
C ALA A 40 7.16 15.64 13.86
N ARG A 41 6.64 14.48 14.24
CA ARG A 41 7.48 13.31 14.59
C ARG A 41 8.36 12.84 13.42
N MET A 42 7.91 12.94 12.16
CA MET A 42 8.75 12.61 11.01
C MET A 42 9.97 13.54 10.92
N HIS A 43 9.80 14.81 11.21
CA HIS A 43 10.92 15.77 11.26
C HIS A 43 11.94 15.40 12.37
N GLU A 44 11.48 14.98 13.56
CA GLU A 44 12.35 14.52 14.64
C GLU A 44 13.17 13.28 14.23
N LEU A 45 12.60 12.42 13.38
CA LEU A 45 13.29 11.26 12.79
C LEU A 45 14.20 11.64 11.61
N GLY A 46 14.27 12.94 11.28
CA GLY A 46 15.05 13.49 10.18
C GLY A 46 14.52 13.10 8.80
N LEU A 47 13.19 12.94 8.68
CA LEU A 47 12.46 12.76 7.42
C LEU A 47 11.74 14.07 7.08
N SER A 48 11.45 14.31 5.81
CA SER A 48 10.60 15.43 5.39
C SER A 48 9.14 15.04 5.57
N GLY A 49 8.49 15.55 6.63
CA GLY A 49 7.08 15.24 6.91
C GLY A 49 6.13 15.98 5.96
N VAL A 50 5.12 15.31 5.44
CA VAL A 50 4.06 15.86 4.56
C VAL A 50 2.69 15.53 5.16
N LEU A 51 1.79 16.53 5.22
CA LEU A 51 0.43 16.29 5.68
C LEU A 51 -0.44 15.78 4.53
N LEU A 52 -0.99 14.57 4.68
CA LEU A 52 -1.77 13.93 3.63
C LEU A 52 -2.91 13.08 4.22
N ASP A 53 -4.14 13.42 3.87
CA ASP A 53 -5.30 12.56 4.04
C ASP A 53 -5.80 12.09 2.66
N LEU A 54 -5.71 10.79 2.38
CA LEU A 54 -6.16 10.22 1.12
C LEU A 54 -7.70 10.17 0.96
N ASP A 55 -8.45 10.39 2.03
CA ASP A 55 -9.90 10.50 2.00
C ASP A 55 -10.38 11.92 1.59
N ASP A 56 -9.49 12.92 1.63
CA ASP A 56 -9.77 14.30 1.24
C ASP A 56 -9.04 14.64 -0.08
N PRO A 57 -9.76 14.79 -1.22
CA PRO A 57 -9.14 15.14 -2.50
C PRO A 57 -8.33 16.44 -2.47
N GLN A 58 -8.76 17.44 -1.69
CA GLN A 58 -8.04 18.70 -1.55
C GLN A 58 -6.75 18.53 -0.74
N SER A 59 -6.74 17.65 0.26
CA SER A 59 -5.51 17.27 0.97
C SER A 59 -4.52 16.61 0.03
N VAL A 60 -4.98 15.73 -0.86
CA VAL A 60 -4.15 15.07 -1.87
C VAL A 60 -3.52 16.10 -2.82
N GLU A 61 -4.29 17.07 -3.30
CA GLU A 61 -3.79 18.14 -4.18
C GLU A 61 -2.73 18.99 -3.49
N ARG A 62 -2.97 19.43 -2.24
CA ARG A 62 -2.01 20.21 -1.46
C ARG A 62 -0.72 19.45 -1.22
N ALA A 63 -0.83 18.18 -0.81
CA ALA A 63 0.33 17.32 -0.56
C ALA A 63 1.14 17.07 -1.84
N ALA A 64 0.48 16.83 -2.97
CA ALA A 64 1.17 16.66 -4.25
C ALA A 64 1.94 17.93 -4.66
N ALA A 65 1.32 19.11 -4.53
CA ALA A 65 1.99 20.39 -4.82
C ALA A 65 3.19 20.62 -3.89
N GLU A 66 3.07 20.31 -2.61
CA GLU A 66 4.17 20.38 -1.63
C GLU A 66 5.33 19.45 -2.00
N VAL A 67 5.02 18.18 -2.36
CA VAL A 67 6.02 17.20 -2.78
C VAL A 67 6.76 17.66 -4.03
N ILE A 68 6.05 18.18 -5.03
CA ILE A 68 6.64 18.72 -6.26
C ILE A 68 7.60 19.88 -5.94
N ALA A 69 7.20 20.79 -5.06
CA ALA A 69 8.04 21.91 -4.64
C ALA A 69 9.29 21.45 -3.87
N LEU A 70 9.12 20.53 -2.89
CA LEU A 70 10.23 20.01 -2.07
C LEU A 70 11.23 19.17 -2.87
N THR A 71 10.87 18.70 -4.05
CA THR A 71 11.71 17.86 -4.91
C THR A 71 12.18 18.57 -6.18
N ASP A 72 11.95 19.87 -6.32
CA ASP A 72 12.22 20.62 -7.55
C ASP A 72 11.67 19.93 -8.81
N ASN A 73 10.43 19.45 -8.72
CA ASN A 73 9.78 18.69 -9.78
C ASN A 73 10.58 17.44 -10.22
N ARG A 74 11.31 16.81 -9.29
CA ARG A 74 12.22 15.68 -9.52
C ARG A 74 11.96 14.53 -8.55
N LEU A 75 10.75 13.95 -8.61
CA LEU A 75 10.39 12.79 -7.80
C LEU A 75 10.86 11.49 -8.48
N TYR A 76 11.71 10.71 -7.79
CA TYR A 76 12.14 9.41 -8.27
C TYR A 76 11.11 8.32 -7.96
N GLY A 77 10.46 8.38 -6.79
CA GLY A 77 9.62 7.27 -6.40
C GLY A 77 8.44 7.60 -5.50
N LEU A 78 7.40 6.78 -5.61
CA LEU A 78 6.18 6.85 -4.82
C LEU A 78 5.88 5.48 -4.22
N PHE A 79 5.78 5.40 -2.89
CA PHE A 79 5.28 4.24 -2.18
C PHE A 79 3.88 4.51 -1.63
N ASN A 80 2.86 4.09 -2.35
CA ASN A 80 1.46 4.10 -1.92
C ASN A 80 1.21 2.95 -0.93
N ASN A 81 1.43 3.24 0.36
CA ASN A 81 1.27 2.26 1.43
C ASN A 81 0.09 2.55 2.35
N ALA A 82 -0.32 3.81 2.48
CA ALA A 82 -1.46 4.18 3.31
C ALA A 82 -2.74 3.43 2.92
N GLY A 83 -3.52 3.06 3.92
CA GLY A 83 -4.79 2.37 3.73
C GLY A 83 -5.32 1.81 5.03
N TYR A 84 -6.59 1.42 5.01
CA TYR A 84 -7.27 0.76 6.14
C TYR A 84 -8.24 -0.30 5.64
N GLY A 85 -8.89 -1.02 6.55
CA GLY A 85 -9.85 -2.08 6.20
C GLY A 85 -11.21 -1.86 6.85
N VAL A 86 -12.27 -1.90 6.06
CA VAL A 86 -13.65 -2.06 6.52
C VAL A 86 -13.98 -3.55 6.44
N TYR A 87 -14.19 -4.16 7.60
CA TYR A 87 -14.48 -5.58 7.73
C TYR A 87 -15.91 -5.79 8.25
N GLY A 88 -16.54 -6.83 7.78
CA GLY A 88 -17.88 -7.24 8.15
C GLY A 88 -18.52 -8.08 7.04
N PRO A 89 -19.61 -8.80 7.34
CA PRO A 89 -20.39 -9.50 6.31
C PRO A 89 -20.90 -8.52 5.25
N LEU A 90 -20.72 -8.81 3.97
CA LEU A 90 -21.11 -7.89 2.87
C LEU A 90 -22.56 -7.41 2.96
N PRO A 91 -23.57 -8.23 3.38
CA PRO A 91 -24.95 -7.74 3.53
C PRO A 91 -25.11 -6.64 4.60
N THR A 92 -24.14 -6.47 5.51
CA THR A 92 -24.16 -5.44 6.57
C THR A 92 -23.32 -4.20 6.23
N ILE A 93 -22.54 -4.24 5.16
CA ILE A 93 -21.72 -3.12 4.72
C ILE A 93 -22.61 -2.12 3.95
N SER A 94 -22.76 -0.92 4.49
CA SER A 94 -23.49 0.14 3.81
C SER A 94 -22.72 0.67 2.59
N ARG A 95 -23.43 1.35 1.67
CA ARG A 95 -22.80 2.06 0.55
C ARG A 95 -21.74 3.05 1.03
N GLN A 96 -22.02 3.82 2.06
CA GLN A 96 -21.07 4.78 2.63
C GLN A 96 -19.78 4.12 3.12
N GLN A 97 -19.89 2.97 3.80
CA GLN A 97 -18.71 2.21 4.24
C GLN A 97 -17.90 1.66 3.06
N MET A 98 -18.58 1.24 1.98
CA MET A 98 -17.91 0.81 0.75
C MET A 98 -17.17 1.99 0.09
N GLU A 99 -17.83 3.15 -0.04
CA GLU A 99 -17.21 4.37 -0.58
C GLU A 99 -15.99 4.79 0.26
N GLN A 100 -16.10 4.78 1.59
CA GLN A 100 -14.96 5.05 2.49
C GLN A 100 -13.80 4.07 2.27
N GLN A 101 -14.10 2.76 2.12
CA GLN A 101 -13.06 1.75 1.85
C GLN A 101 -12.30 2.05 0.57
N PHE A 102 -13.00 2.48 -0.49
CA PHE A 102 -12.38 2.81 -1.77
C PHE A 102 -11.71 4.18 -1.77
N SER A 103 -12.19 5.12 -0.98
CA SER A 103 -11.66 6.50 -0.93
C SER A 103 -10.15 6.49 -0.68
N ALA A 104 -9.69 6.07 0.48
CA ALA A 104 -8.24 6.05 0.78
C ALA A 104 -7.49 4.96 0.01
N ASN A 105 -8.06 3.73 -0.07
CA ASN A 105 -7.33 2.58 -0.57
C ASN A 105 -7.15 2.58 -2.09
N PHE A 106 -7.98 3.31 -2.82
CA PHE A 106 -7.96 3.32 -4.27
C PHE A 106 -8.00 4.74 -4.86
N PHE A 107 -9.05 5.53 -4.60
CA PHE A 107 -9.21 6.84 -5.25
C PHE A 107 -8.12 7.84 -4.86
N GLY A 108 -7.80 7.96 -3.56
CA GLY A 108 -6.74 8.85 -3.09
C GLY A 108 -5.36 8.41 -3.58
N ALA A 109 -5.07 7.11 -3.60
CA ALA A 109 -3.82 6.58 -4.14
C ALA A 109 -3.70 6.81 -5.66
N HIS A 110 -4.81 6.65 -6.40
CA HIS A 110 -4.89 6.98 -7.83
C HIS A 110 -4.63 8.47 -8.05
N GLN A 111 -5.39 9.36 -7.39
CA GLN A 111 -5.27 10.81 -7.54
C GLN A 111 -3.84 11.27 -7.24
N LEU A 112 -3.26 10.85 -6.11
CA LEU A 112 -1.88 11.18 -5.74
C LEU A 112 -0.88 10.73 -6.81
N THR A 113 -1.05 9.50 -7.32
CA THR A 113 -0.14 8.97 -8.34
C THR A 113 -0.23 9.80 -9.63
N MET A 114 -1.43 10.13 -10.09
CA MET A 114 -1.62 10.92 -11.32
C MET A 114 -1.07 12.34 -11.18
N LEU A 115 -1.22 12.98 -10.02
CA LEU A 115 -0.67 14.32 -9.76
C LEU A 115 0.86 14.33 -9.71
N LEU A 116 1.49 13.25 -9.23
CA LEU A 116 2.95 13.15 -9.10
C LEU A 116 3.65 12.57 -10.33
N LEU A 117 2.93 11.86 -11.20
CA LEU A 117 3.50 11.22 -12.38
C LEU A 117 4.26 12.18 -13.30
N PRO A 118 3.75 13.40 -13.58
CA PRO A 118 4.50 14.39 -14.40
C PRO A 118 5.85 14.80 -13.81
N ALA A 119 6.01 14.73 -12.47
CA ALA A 119 7.28 15.01 -11.81
C ALA A 119 8.28 13.84 -11.88
N MET A 120 7.82 12.65 -12.28
CA MET A 120 8.64 11.45 -12.41
C MET A 120 9.11 11.21 -13.86
N GLU A 121 8.26 11.49 -14.84
CA GLU A 121 8.51 11.19 -16.27
C GLU A 121 9.76 11.85 -16.86
N PRO A 122 10.09 13.14 -16.55
CA PRO A 122 11.23 13.81 -17.17
C PRO A 122 12.59 13.17 -16.89
N HIS A 123 12.67 12.27 -15.91
CA HIS A 123 13.92 11.62 -15.51
C HIS A 123 14.22 10.34 -16.28
N GLY A 124 13.24 9.81 -17.04
CA GLY A 124 13.39 8.53 -17.76
C GLY A 124 13.60 7.32 -16.83
N GLU A 125 13.45 7.50 -15.54
CA GLU A 125 13.51 6.45 -14.52
C GLU A 125 12.60 6.77 -13.33
N GLY A 126 12.00 5.76 -12.74
CA GLY A 126 11.17 5.97 -11.56
C GLY A 126 10.65 4.66 -10.97
N ARG A 127 10.07 4.76 -9.79
CA ARG A 127 9.47 3.63 -9.06
C ARG A 127 8.11 4.03 -8.49
N ILE A 128 7.07 3.29 -8.88
CA ILE A 128 5.76 3.34 -8.24
C ILE A 128 5.55 1.98 -7.56
N VAL A 129 5.44 2.00 -6.24
CA VAL A 129 5.25 0.80 -5.43
C VAL A 129 3.90 0.91 -4.72
N MET A 130 3.05 -0.10 -4.89
CA MET A 130 1.70 -0.13 -4.33
C MET A 130 1.61 -1.24 -3.29
N THR A 131 1.11 -0.93 -2.10
CA THR A 131 0.76 -1.97 -1.12
C THR A 131 -0.59 -2.56 -1.48
N SER A 132 -0.59 -3.79 -1.98
CA SER A 132 -1.77 -4.63 -2.14
C SER A 132 -1.96 -5.51 -0.89
N SER A 133 -2.35 -6.74 -1.05
CA SER A 133 -2.54 -7.73 0.01
C SER A 133 -2.74 -9.12 -0.59
N VAL A 134 -2.61 -10.17 0.21
CA VAL A 134 -3.18 -11.49 -0.13
C VAL A 134 -4.67 -11.36 -0.47
N MET A 135 -5.39 -10.39 0.12
CA MET A 135 -6.78 -10.06 -0.21
C MET A 135 -6.97 -9.34 -1.56
N GLY A 136 -5.92 -8.97 -2.24
CA GLY A 136 -5.95 -8.55 -3.66
C GLY A 136 -5.89 -9.73 -4.63
N ILE A 137 -5.58 -10.94 -4.11
CA ILE A 137 -5.48 -12.18 -4.89
C ILE A 137 -6.68 -13.07 -4.61
N ILE A 138 -7.12 -13.18 -3.35
CA ILE A 138 -8.30 -13.92 -2.90
C ILE A 138 -9.21 -13.04 -2.07
N SER A 139 -10.43 -13.50 -1.80
CA SER A 139 -11.33 -12.90 -0.83
C SER A 139 -11.72 -13.93 0.24
N SER A 140 -12.20 -13.48 1.39
CA SER A 140 -12.72 -14.34 2.44
C SER A 140 -13.97 -13.72 3.10
N PRO A 141 -14.82 -14.51 3.75
CA PRO A 141 -15.95 -13.98 4.50
C PRO A 141 -15.54 -12.86 5.47
N GLY A 142 -16.36 -11.82 5.57
CA GLY A 142 -16.10 -10.67 6.43
C GLY A 142 -15.04 -9.69 5.94
N ARG A 143 -14.38 -9.94 4.80
CA ARG A 143 -13.34 -9.07 4.23
C ARG A 143 -13.65 -8.58 2.82
N GLY A 144 -14.89 -8.74 2.34
CA GLY A 144 -15.26 -8.49 0.96
C GLY A 144 -15.02 -7.05 0.51
N ALA A 145 -15.36 -6.04 1.32
CA ALA A 145 -15.14 -4.64 0.98
C ALA A 145 -13.65 -4.32 0.83
N TYR A 146 -12.83 -4.74 1.79
CA TYR A 146 -11.38 -4.58 1.72
C TYR A 146 -10.77 -5.31 0.53
N ALA A 147 -11.15 -6.58 0.33
CA ALA A 147 -10.66 -7.37 -0.81
C ALA A 147 -11.01 -6.69 -2.15
N ALA A 148 -12.24 -6.20 -2.32
CA ALA A 148 -12.65 -5.50 -3.54
C ALA A 148 -11.74 -4.31 -3.85
N SER A 149 -11.40 -3.47 -2.85
CA SER A 149 -10.48 -2.33 -3.03
C SER A 149 -9.06 -2.77 -3.43
N ARG A 150 -8.57 -3.90 -2.88
CA ARG A 150 -7.25 -4.43 -3.23
C ARG A 150 -7.22 -5.11 -4.61
N TYR A 151 -8.29 -5.79 -5.02
CA TYR A 151 -8.43 -6.30 -6.39
C TYR A 151 -8.47 -5.17 -7.42
N ALA A 152 -9.19 -4.08 -7.11
CA ALA A 152 -9.19 -2.89 -7.97
C ALA A 152 -7.77 -2.32 -8.14
N LEU A 153 -6.99 -2.25 -7.04
CA LEU A 153 -5.62 -1.75 -7.06
C LEU A 153 -4.68 -2.66 -7.88
N GLU A 154 -4.86 -3.99 -7.81
CA GLU A 154 -4.09 -4.95 -8.63
C GLU A 154 -4.32 -4.71 -10.13
N ALA A 155 -5.59 -4.66 -10.55
CA ALA A 155 -5.95 -4.44 -11.95
C ALA A 155 -5.47 -3.07 -12.45
N TRP A 156 -5.64 -2.02 -11.64
CA TRP A 156 -5.19 -0.67 -11.96
C TRP A 156 -3.66 -0.59 -12.11
N SER A 157 -2.93 -1.24 -11.22
CA SER A 157 -1.45 -1.26 -11.26
C SER A 157 -0.92 -2.01 -12.47
N ASP A 158 -1.60 -3.07 -12.89
CA ASP A 158 -1.24 -3.79 -14.13
C ASP A 158 -1.47 -2.94 -15.38
N ALA A 159 -2.58 -2.17 -15.44
CA ALA A 159 -2.85 -1.25 -16.52
C ALA A 159 -1.78 -0.14 -16.57
N LEU A 160 -1.54 0.54 -15.45
CA LEU A 160 -0.55 1.61 -15.37
C LEU A 160 0.87 1.13 -15.76
N ARG A 161 1.25 -0.07 -15.33
CA ARG A 161 2.54 -0.68 -15.70
C ARG A 161 2.68 -0.85 -17.21
N MET A 162 1.63 -1.28 -17.89
CA MET A 162 1.62 -1.46 -19.34
C MET A 162 1.64 -0.12 -20.08
N GLU A 163 0.93 0.88 -19.58
CA GLU A 163 0.90 2.23 -20.13
C GLU A 163 2.28 2.91 -20.00
N LEU A 164 2.96 2.73 -18.86
CA LEU A 164 4.28 3.30 -18.59
C LEU A 164 5.47 2.49 -19.13
N ARG A 165 5.23 1.48 -19.95
CA ARG A 165 6.30 0.56 -20.43
C ARG A 165 7.50 1.23 -21.11
N HIS A 166 7.30 2.42 -21.68
CA HIS A 166 8.33 3.18 -22.40
C HIS A 166 8.88 4.40 -21.62
N SER A 167 8.33 4.71 -20.43
CA SER A 167 8.73 5.87 -19.63
C SER A 167 9.96 5.64 -18.74
N GLY A 168 10.41 4.40 -18.60
CA GLY A 168 11.44 4.02 -17.61
C GLY A 168 10.92 3.89 -16.18
N ILE A 169 9.68 4.30 -15.90
CA ILE A 169 9.05 4.13 -14.59
C ILE A 169 8.60 2.67 -14.43
N LYS A 170 8.99 2.05 -13.31
CA LYS A 170 8.61 0.67 -12.98
C LYS A 170 7.52 0.67 -11.91
N VAL A 171 6.44 -0.09 -12.16
CA VAL A 171 5.33 -0.28 -11.24
C VAL A 171 5.43 -1.66 -10.60
N SER A 172 5.38 -1.72 -9.28
CA SER A 172 5.47 -2.95 -8.49
C SER A 172 4.37 -3.02 -7.44
N LEU A 173 3.89 -4.21 -7.17
CA LEU A 173 2.92 -4.51 -6.12
C LEU A 173 3.59 -5.28 -4.98
N ILE A 174 3.41 -4.83 -3.74
CA ILE A 174 3.75 -5.58 -2.55
C ILE A 174 2.47 -6.27 -2.09
N GLU A 175 2.51 -7.58 -1.89
CA GLU A 175 1.36 -8.42 -1.55
C GLU A 175 1.58 -9.05 -0.16
N PRO A 176 1.39 -8.28 0.95
CA PRO A 176 1.51 -8.83 2.29
C PRO A 176 0.41 -9.84 2.59
N GLY A 177 0.78 -10.90 3.30
CA GLY A 177 -0.15 -11.72 4.04
C GLY A 177 -0.35 -11.15 5.46
N PRO A 178 -0.52 -12.00 6.49
CA PRO A 178 -0.59 -11.55 7.88
C PRO A 178 0.71 -10.89 8.34
N ILE A 179 0.65 -9.60 8.68
CA ILE A 179 1.78 -8.80 9.19
C ILE A 179 1.38 -8.16 10.52
N ARG A 180 2.23 -8.25 11.54
CA ARG A 180 2.03 -7.57 12.84
C ARG A 180 2.22 -6.07 12.68
N THR A 181 1.13 -5.33 12.57
CA THR A 181 1.12 -3.87 12.48
C THR A 181 -0.10 -3.31 13.23
N ARG A 182 -0.14 -1.98 13.40
CA ARG A 182 -1.35 -1.30 13.93
C ARG A 182 -2.55 -1.37 12.96
N PHE A 183 -2.38 -1.88 11.76
CA PHE A 183 -3.47 -2.04 10.79
C PHE A 183 -4.64 -2.83 11.37
N THR A 184 -4.37 -3.95 12.06
CA THR A 184 -5.40 -4.78 12.72
C THR A 184 -6.18 -3.99 13.77
N ASN A 185 -5.51 -3.12 14.54
CA ASN A 185 -6.18 -2.28 15.53
C ASN A 185 -7.10 -1.24 14.86
N ASN A 186 -6.67 -0.66 13.73
CA ASN A 186 -7.48 0.29 12.97
C ASN A 186 -8.72 -0.37 12.35
N VAL A 187 -8.60 -1.62 11.90
CA VAL A 187 -9.74 -2.43 11.42
C VAL A 187 -10.76 -2.68 12.53
N ASN A 188 -10.30 -3.05 13.73
CA ASN A 188 -11.18 -3.36 14.84
C ASN A 188 -11.99 -2.13 15.32
N GLN A 189 -11.49 -0.91 15.09
CA GLN A 189 -12.24 0.33 15.38
C GLN A 189 -13.41 0.57 14.43
N THR A 190 -13.39 -0.03 13.23
CA THR A 190 -14.50 0.08 12.26
C THR A 190 -15.59 -0.97 12.46
N GLN A 191 -15.36 -1.97 13.32
CA GLN A 191 -16.31 -3.04 13.65
C GLN A 191 -17.01 -2.72 14.97
N ALA A 192 -18.30 -2.40 14.89
CA ALA A 192 -19.09 -2.05 16.08
C ALA A 192 -19.32 -3.24 17.05
N ASP A 193 -19.17 -4.51 16.64
CA ASP A 193 -19.72 -5.61 17.42
C ASP A 193 -18.87 -6.84 17.72
N LYS A 194 -17.72 -7.08 17.13
CA LYS A 194 -16.74 -8.13 17.58
C LYS A 194 -15.42 -8.03 16.85
N PRO A 195 -14.26 -8.15 17.53
CA PRO A 195 -13.00 -8.39 16.87
C PRO A 195 -13.10 -9.69 16.05
N VAL A 196 -12.63 -9.67 14.79
CA VAL A 196 -12.46 -10.91 14.03
C VAL A 196 -11.29 -11.65 14.68
N GLU A 197 -11.55 -12.29 15.79
CA GLU A 197 -10.69 -13.32 16.35
C GLU A 197 -10.86 -14.58 15.51
N ASN A 198 -10.07 -14.69 14.47
CA ASN A 198 -9.74 -16.01 13.97
C ASN A 198 -8.24 -16.10 13.82
N PRO A 199 -7.51 -16.53 14.88
CA PRO A 199 -6.12 -16.89 14.78
C PRO A 199 -5.99 -18.24 14.08
N GLY A 200 -6.63 -18.41 12.93
CA GLY A 200 -6.52 -19.61 12.13
C GLY A 200 -5.05 -19.92 11.80
N ILE A 201 -4.78 -20.97 11.07
CA ILE A 201 -3.44 -21.41 10.64
C ILE A 201 -2.59 -20.23 10.12
N ALA A 202 -3.22 -19.23 9.50
CA ALA A 202 -2.56 -17.99 9.03
C ALA A 202 -1.84 -17.20 10.14
N ALA A 203 -2.30 -17.25 11.39
CA ALA A 203 -1.65 -16.53 12.51
C ALA A 203 -0.25 -17.08 12.81
N ARG A 204 -0.03 -18.38 12.58
CA ARG A 204 1.29 -19.03 12.76
C ARG A 204 2.33 -18.54 11.75
N PHE A 205 1.90 -17.93 10.65
CA PHE A 205 2.76 -17.41 9.58
C PHE A 205 2.79 -15.89 9.55
N THR A 206 2.38 -15.24 10.65
CA THR A 206 2.42 -13.78 10.79
C THR A 206 3.86 -13.32 10.94
N LEU A 207 4.31 -12.46 10.02
CA LEU A 207 5.64 -11.85 10.03
C LEU A 207 5.59 -10.44 10.63
N GLY A 208 6.76 -9.90 10.96
CA GLY A 208 6.89 -8.48 11.29
C GLY A 208 6.96 -7.60 10.04
N PRO A 209 6.87 -6.26 10.21
CA PRO A 209 6.94 -5.32 9.10
C PRO A 209 8.27 -5.37 8.33
N GLU A 210 9.36 -5.83 8.96
CA GLU A 210 10.67 -5.98 8.36
C GLU A 210 10.67 -6.87 7.09
N ALA A 211 9.83 -7.89 7.06
CA ALA A 211 9.68 -8.77 5.88
C ALA A 211 9.10 -8.02 4.67
N VAL A 212 8.24 -7.02 4.91
CA VAL A 212 7.71 -6.14 3.87
C VAL A 212 8.76 -5.12 3.44
N VAL A 213 9.46 -4.52 4.41
CA VAL A 213 10.52 -3.51 4.18
C VAL A 213 11.59 -4.03 3.24
N GLU A 214 12.02 -5.29 3.39
CA GLU A 214 12.98 -5.93 2.48
C GLU A 214 12.48 -5.93 1.02
N LYS A 215 11.19 -6.21 0.80
CA LYS A 215 10.60 -6.23 -0.54
C LYS A 215 10.46 -4.82 -1.12
N VAL A 216 10.06 -3.86 -0.29
CA VAL A 216 10.01 -2.44 -0.66
C VAL A 216 11.40 -1.93 -1.05
N ARG A 217 12.42 -2.22 -0.23
CA ARG A 217 13.81 -1.88 -0.55
C ARG A 217 14.22 -2.44 -1.90
N HIS A 218 13.99 -3.73 -2.16
CA HIS A 218 14.32 -4.33 -3.44
C HIS A 218 13.58 -3.64 -4.60
N ALA A 219 12.31 -3.29 -4.43
CA ALA A 219 11.52 -2.61 -5.46
C ALA A 219 12.09 -1.22 -5.81
N PHE A 220 12.67 -0.50 -4.85
CA PHE A 220 13.27 0.83 -5.08
C PHE A 220 14.72 0.79 -5.56
N VAL A 221 15.52 -0.15 -5.06
CA VAL A 221 16.97 -0.18 -5.28
C VAL A 221 17.38 -1.01 -6.51
N SER A 222 16.62 -2.06 -6.81
CA SER A 222 16.95 -2.98 -7.90
C SER A 222 16.79 -2.35 -9.29
N ASP A 223 17.72 -2.61 -10.19
CA ASP A 223 17.60 -2.26 -11.61
C ASP A 223 16.48 -3.06 -12.31
N LYS A 224 16.19 -4.26 -11.79
CA LYS A 224 15.15 -5.15 -12.29
C LYS A 224 14.16 -5.50 -11.19
N PRO A 225 13.32 -4.54 -10.73
CA PRO A 225 12.32 -4.83 -9.72
C PRO A 225 11.30 -5.85 -10.23
N LYS A 226 10.81 -6.68 -9.32
CA LYS A 226 9.75 -7.64 -9.65
C LYS A 226 8.42 -6.89 -9.81
N LEU A 227 7.53 -7.42 -10.62
CA LEU A 227 6.18 -6.87 -10.79
C LEU A 227 5.33 -7.06 -9.53
N ARG A 228 5.51 -8.22 -8.86
CA ARG A 228 4.81 -8.59 -7.63
C ARG A 228 5.78 -9.16 -6.60
N TYR A 229 5.53 -8.81 -5.34
CA TYR A 229 6.29 -9.25 -4.18
C TYR A 229 5.36 -9.89 -3.15
N PRO A 230 5.01 -11.19 -3.31
CA PRO A 230 4.37 -11.92 -2.22
C PRO A 230 5.31 -11.97 -1.01
N VAL A 231 4.80 -11.61 0.18
CA VAL A 231 5.67 -11.44 1.37
C VAL A 231 5.68 -12.68 2.25
N THR A 232 4.51 -13.28 2.54
CA THR A 232 4.41 -14.44 3.42
C THR A 232 4.30 -15.74 2.63
N LEU A 233 4.66 -16.86 3.26
CA LEU A 233 4.46 -18.19 2.66
C LEU A 233 2.99 -18.43 2.27
N VAL A 234 2.05 -17.93 3.09
CA VAL A 234 0.62 -18.00 2.80
C VAL A 234 0.30 -17.29 1.48
N THR A 235 0.84 -16.09 1.26
CA THR A 235 0.60 -15.34 0.01
C THR A 235 1.18 -16.07 -1.20
N HIS A 236 2.37 -16.63 -1.08
CA HIS A 236 2.97 -17.45 -2.16
C HIS A 236 2.12 -18.69 -2.50
N ALA A 237 1.71 -19.42 -1.46
CA ALA A 237 0.90 -20.62 -1.66
C ALA A 237 -0.46 -20.28 -2.29
N VAL A 238 -1.14 -19.27 -1.77
CA VAL A 238 -2.45 -18.83 -2.27
C VAL A 238 -2.37 -18.34 -3.72
N ALA A 239 -1.35 -17.54 -4.06
CA ALA A 239 -1.15 -17.06 -5.43
C ALA A 239 -0.95 -18.20 -6.43
N LEU A 240 -0.26 -19.27 -6.02
CA LEU A 240 -0.08 -20.47 -6.84
C LEU A 240 -1.38 -21.28 -6.93
N LEU A 241 -2.01 -21.58 -5.80
CA LEU A 241 -3.22 -22.39 -5.74
C LEU A 241 -4.37 -21.77 -6.54
N LYS A 242 -4.54 -20.43 -6.47
CA LYS A 242 -5.57 -19.73 -7.24
C LYS A 242 -5.42 -19.90 -8.76
N ARG A 243 -4.21 -20.12 -9.25
CA ARG A 243 -3.94 -20.36 -10.69
C ARG A 243 -4.21 -21.80 -11.10
N LEU A 244 -4.12 -22.74 -10.16
CA LEU A 244 -4.19 -24.18 -10.44
C LEU A 244 -5.53 -24.80 -10.08
N LEU A 245 -6.24 -24.25 -9.10
CA LEU A 245 -7.45 -24.84 -8.56
C LEU A 245 -8.71 -24.14 -9.08
N PRO A 246 -9.79 -24.90 -9.33
CA PRO A 246 -11.09 -24.32 -9.61
C PRO A 246 -11.65 -23.60 -8.38
N THR A 247 -12.53 -22.62 -8.60
CA THR A 247 -13.09 -21.74 -7.56
C THR A 247 -13.66 -22.53 -6.36
N ARG A 248 -14.43 -23.59 -6.61
CA ARG A 248 -15.02 -24.42 -5.54
C ARG A 248 -13.99 -25.05 -4.61
N ALA A 249 -12.81 -25.41 -5.13
CA ALA A 249 -11.73 -25.96 -4.30
C ALA A 249 -11.06 -24.86 -3.48
N MET A 250 -10.87 -23.67 -4.07
CA MET A 250 -10.36 -22.50 -3.35
C MET A 250 -11.30 -22.08 -2.22
N ASP A 251 -12.61 -22.05 -2.46
CA ASP A 251 -13.61 -21.69 -1.45
C ASP A 251 -13.53 -22.61 -0.22
N LYS A 252 -13.37 -23.94 -0.43
CA LYS A 252 -13.19 -24.88 0.67
C LYS A 252 -11.91 -24.62 1.48
N ILE A 253 -10.81 -24.26 0.82
CA ILE A 253 -9.54 -23.95 1.50
C ILE A 253 -9.64 -22.65 2.31
N ILE A 254 -10.38 -21.66 1.81
CA ILE A 254 -10.52 -20.34 2.45
C ILE A 254 -11.51 -20.37 3.62
N GLN A 255 -12.54 -21.21 3.52
CA GLN A 255 -13.57 -21.33 4.55
C GLN A 255 -13.16 -22.25 5.71
N GLY A 256 -12.17 -23.13 5.49
CA GLY A 256 -11.59 -24.03 6.50
C GLY A 256 -12.47 -25.21 6.79
#